data_8e2466318d9d4f9bb394ab8aae414519
#
_entry.id   8e2466318d9d4f9bb394ab8aae414519
#
_cell.length_a   1.000
_cell.length_b   1.000
_cell.length_c   1.000
_cell.angle_alpha   90.00
_cell.angle_beta   90.00
_cell.angle_gamma   90.00
#
_symmetry.space_group_name_H-M   'P 1'
#
loop_
_entity.id
_entity.type
_entity.pdbx_description
1 polymer ?
#
loop_
_entity_poly.entity_id
_entity_poly.type
_entity_poly.pdbx_seq_one_letter_code
_entity_poly.pdbx_strand_id
1 'polypeptide(L)'
;MPDIKKYPDITKKEFVTKFIEEFGAKSMLNPGAIFMAGLPGAGKTEFSKELIKNISGPKAIRIDMDEIASKIKGYRPEIADQYREPATKLLNSIYDETLKNHFEFVMDGTFGSKNAIKNIERALHHNYSIKIIYIQQDPKLAWKFTLAREKVEHRSININGFIEAYFNISANLIKLEPFLKKYDKISIDIITKNNNNKEIDSWLPNIKSGIDILLKTSYNKNTLRKYIDD
;
A
#
# COMPACT_ATOMS: atom_id res chain seq x y z
N MET A 1 2.17 -14.93 -16.49
CA MET A 1 2.66 -13.72 -15.79
C MET A 1 3.66 -13.04 -16.70
N PRO A 2 3.68 -11.69 -16.81
CA PRO A 2 4.77 -11.04 -17.51
C PRO A 2 6.09 -11.41 -16.86
N ASP A 3 7.10 -11.61 -17.69
CA ASP A 3 8.45 -12.01 -17.26
C ASP A 3 9.03 -10.89 -16.36
N ILE A 4 9.01 -11.10 -15.04
CA ILE A 4 9.52 -10.12 -14.08
C ILE A 4 11.03 -10.19 -14.14
N LYS A 5 11.67 -9.13 -14.64
CA LYS A 5 13.12 -9.03 -14.71
C LYS A 5 13.74 -9.08 -13.31
N LYS A 6 14.31 -10.23 -12.97
CA LYS A 6 15.06 -10.40 -11.71
C LYS A 6 16.41 -9.73 -11.83
N TYR A 7 16.86 -9.13 -10.74
CA TYR A 7 18.22 -8.61 -10.68
C TYR A 7 19.20 -9.74 -10.40
N PRO A 8 20.44 -9.64 -10.96
CA PRO A 8 21.52 -10.56 -10.63
C PRO A 8 21.92 -10.41 -9.16
N ASP A 9 22.95 -11.14 -8.73
CA ASP A 9 23.56 -10.95 -7.41
C ASP A 9 24.25 -9.59 -7.35
N ILE A 10 23.65 -8.64 -6.67
CA ILE A 10 24.08 -7.24 -6.61
C ILE A 10 23.99 -6.73 -5.18
N THR A 11 24.77 -5.71 -4.87
CA THR A 11 24.71 -5.05 -3.58
C THR A 11 23.34 -4.37 -3.35
N LYS A 12 23.00 -4.15 -2.08
CA LYS A 12 21.79 -3.42 -1.70
C LYS A 12 21.70 -2.06 -2.39
N LYS A 13 22.83 -1.33 -2.49
CA LYS A 13 22.89 -0.01 -3.13
C LYS A 13 22.56 -0.10 -4.61
N GLU A 14 23.17 -1.04 -5.32
CA GLU A 14 22.90 -1.26 -6.75
C GLU A 14 21.44 -1.67 -7.00
N PHE A 15 20.86 -2.50 -6.11
CA PHE A 15 19.44 -2.87 -6.20
C PHE A 15 18.54 -1.63 -6.12
N VAL A 16 18.76 -0.77 -5.11
CA VAL A 16 17.97 0.45 -4.89
C VAL A 16 18.10 1.39 -6.09
N THR A 17 19.32 1.61 -6.59
CA THR A 17 19.57 2.45 -7.76
C THR A 17 18.82 1.93 -8.99
N LYS A 18 19.00 0.65 -9.34
CA LYS A 18 18.33 0.03 -10.50
C LYS A 18 16.80 0.05 -10.38
N PHE A 19 16.29 -0.19 -9.17
CA PHE A 19 14.85 -0.16 -8.93
C PHE A 19 14.26 1.23 -9.22
N ILE A 20 14.90 2.29 -8.72
CA ILE A 20 14.44 3.67 -8.93
C ILE A 20 14.58 4.09 -10.40
N GLU A 21 15.69 3.73 -11.05
CA GLU A 21 15.93 4.04 -12.46
C GLU A 21 14.90 3.47 -13.41
N GLU A 22 14.29 2.30 -13.09
CA GLU A 22 13.21 1.71 -13.91
C GLU A 22 12.00 2.64 -14.06
N PHE A 23 11.76 3.51 -13.09
CA PHE A 23 10.64 4.46 -13.14
C PHE A 23 10.97 5.75 -13.91
N GLY A 24 12.25 6.06 -14.10
CA GLY A 24 12.66 7.34 -14.72
C GLY A 24 12.15 8.55 -13.93
N ALA A 25 12.10 8.43 -12.60
CA ALA A 25 11.61 9.47 -11.70
C ALA A 25 12.50 10.71 -11.74
N LYS A 26 11.90 11.88 -11.54
CA LYS A 26 12.60 13.16 -11.49
C LYS A 26 12.35 13.85 -10.15
N SER A 27 13.37 14.53 -9.62
CA SER A 27 13.24 15.34 -8.41
C SER A 27 12.26 16.47 -8.61
N MET A 28 11.40 16.69 -7.61
CA MET A 28 10.38 17.73 -7.59
C MET A 28 10.59 18.68 -6.42
N LEU A 29 10.31 19.98 -6.62
CA LEU A 29 10.39 20.97 -5.54
C LEU A 29 9.32 20.71 -4.47
N ASN A 30 8.12 20.34 -4.89
CA ASN A 30 6.98 20.01 -4.02
C ASN A 30 6.47 18.62 -4.39
N PRO A 31 7.13 17.54 -3.92
CA PRO A 31 6.78 16.20 -4.34
C PRO A 31 5.45 15.73 -3.75
N GLY A 32 4.72 14.93 -4.53
CA GLY A 32 3.54 14.21 -4.11
C GLY A 32 3.86 12.81 -3.57
N ALA A 33 3.13 12.38 -2.56
CA ALA A 33 3.17 11.04 -2.03
C ALA A 33 1.76 10.47 -1.89
N ILE A 34 1.53 9.28 -2.42
CA ILE A 34 0.28 8.56 -2.25
C ILE A 34 0.55 7.30 -1.42
N PHE A 35 -0.22 7.12 -0.35
CA PHE A 35 -0.21 5.90 0.44
C PHE A 35 -1.53 5.16 0.23
N MET A 36 -1.43 3.95 -0.31
CA MET A 36 -2.59 3.08 -0.43
C MET A 36 -2.91 2.46 0.92
N ALA A 37 -4.20 2.36 1.24
CA ALA A 37 -4.71 1.67 2.40
C ALA A 37 -5.87 0.75 2.00
N GLY A 38 -6.05 -0.36 2.70
CA GLY A 38 -7.15 -1.30 2.44
C GLY A 38 -6.74 -2.75 2.63
N LEU A 39 -7.73 -3.62 2.78
CA LEU A 39 -7.55 -5.05 2.98
C LEU A 39 -6.79 -5.73 1.82
N PRO A 40 -6.09 -6.83 2.05
CA PRO A 40 -5.76 -7.75 0.97
C PRO A 40 -7.02 -8.08 0.17
N GLY A 41 -6.92 -8.14 -1.16
CA GLY A 41 -8.06 -8.38 -2.03
C GLY A 41 -9.01 -7.19 -2.28
N ALA A 42 -8.78 -6.02 -1.70
CA ALA A 42 -9.63 -4.83 -1.92
C ALA A 42 -9.38 -4.10 -3.26
N GLY A 43 -8.46 -4.56 -4.10
CA GLY A 43 -8.20 -3.96 -5.42
C GLY A 43 -7.27 -2.75 -5.41
N LYS A 44 -6.40 -2.62 -4.39
CA LYS A 44 -5.41 -1.53 -4.30
C LYS A 44 -4.40 -1.51 -5.43
N THR A 45 -3.85 -2.66 -5.77
CA THR A 45 -2.79 -2.80 -6.79
C THR A 45 -3.29 -2.42 -8.17
N GLU A 46 -4.50 -2.83 -8.52
CA GLU A 46 -5.15 -2.46 -9.78
C GLU A 46 -5.37 -0.94 -9.82
N PHE A 47 -5.89 -0.38 -8.73
CA PHE A 47 -6.13 1.05 -8.61
C PHE A 47 -4.82 1.86 -8.68
N SER A 48 -3.79 1.48 -7.94
CA SER A 48 -2.49 2.19 -7.92
C SER A 48 -1.81 2.17 -9.29
N LYS A 49 -1.87 1.05 -10.00
CA LYS A 49 -1.33 0.92 -11.36
C LYS A 49 -2.06 1.82 -12.36
N GLU A 50 -3.39 1.85 -12.28
CA GLU A 50 -4.20 2.70 -13.15
C GLU A 50 -3.98 4.18 -12.84
N LEU A 51 -3.90 4.54 -11.56
CA LEU A 51 -3.59 5.89 -11.12
C LEU A 51 -2.26 6.38 -11.69
N ILE A 52 -1.19 5.58 -11.58
CA ILE A 52 0.14 5.95 -12.09
C ILE A 52 0.14 6.14 -13.61
N LYS A 53 -0.62 5.34 -14.36
CA LYS A 53 -0.74 5.50 -15.82
C LYS A 53 -1.39 6.81 -16.21
N ASN A 54 -2.31 7.31 -15.39
CA ASN A 54 -3.10 8.52 -15.68
C ASN A 54 -2.47 9.80 -15.09
N ILE A 55 -1.39 9.70 -14.31
CA ILE A 55 -0.65 10.88 -13.85
C ILE A 55 0.12 11.48 -15.02
N SER A 56 -0.20 12.73 -15.36
CA SER A 56 0.55 13.52 -16.33
C SER A 56 1.78 14.13 -15.64
N GLY A 57 2.97 13.84 -16.15
CA GLY A 57 4.20 14.42 -15.61
C GLY A 57 5.29 13.39 -15.29
N PRO A 58 6.23 13.69 -14.37
CA PRO A 58 7.26 12.76 -13.94
C PRO A 58 6.65 11.46 -13.40
N LYS A 59 7.26 10.34 -13.72
CA LYS A 59 6.75 9.04 -13.27
C LYS A 59 6.96 8.88 -11.76
N ALA A 60 5.89 8.56 -11.04
CA ALA A 60 5.96 8.23 -9.64
C ALA A 60 6.56 6.83 -9.43
N ILE A 61 7.41 6.69 -8.42
CA ILE A 61 7.97 5.40 -8.02
C ILE A 61 6.87 4.61 -7.30
N ARG A 62 6.52 3.42 -7.81
CA ARG A 62 5.65 2.51 -7.10
C ARG A 62 6.45 1.64 -6.14
N ILE A 63 6.27 1.85 -4.84
CA ILE A 63 6.95 1.10 -3.78
C ILE A 63 5.99 0.01 -3.28
N ASP A 64 6.19 -1.21 -3.77
CA ASP A 64 5.38 -2.39 -3.46
C ASP A 64 6.29 -3.52 -2.97
N MET A 65 5.95 -4.09 -1.81
CA MET A 65 6.75 -5.15 -1.17
C MET A 65 6.88 -6.38 -2.06
N ASP A 66 5.82 -6.74 -2.73
CA ASP A 66 5.75 -7.96 -3.53
C ASP A 66 6.53 -7.80 -4.84
N GLU A 67 6.45 -6.61 -5.44
CA GLU A 67 7.26 -6.27 -6.61
C GLU A 67 8.75 -6.27 -6.26
N ILE A 68 9.12 -5.66 -5.14
CA ILE A 68 10.50 -5.66 -4.66
C ILE A 68 11.00 -7.09 -4.40
N ALA A 69 10.23 -7.90 -3.68
CA ALA A 69 10.58 -9.29 -3.40
C ALA A 69 10.79 -10.08 -4.69
N SER A 70 9.92 -9.91 -5.68
CA SER A 70 9.96 -10.63 -6.96
C SER A 70 11.23 -10.36 -7.77
N LYS A 71 11.89 -9.22 -7.56
CA LYS A 71 13.13 -8.83 -8.23
C LYS A 71 14.39 -9.39 -7.56
N ILE A 72 14.28 -9.93 -6.34
CA ILE A 72 15.40 -10.55 -5.63
C ILE A 72 15.77 -11.87 -6.32
N LYS A 73 17.06 -12.09 -6.54
CA LYS A 73 17.58 -13.36 -7.10
C LYS A 73 17.10 -14.56 -6.29
N GLY A 74 16.62 -15.57 -6.96
CA GLY A 74 16.13 -16.80 -6.32
C GLY A 74 14.70 -16.74 -5.78
N TYR A 75 14.04 -15.59 -5.78
CA TYR A 75 12.64 -15.48 -5.36
C TYR A 75 11.74 -16.41 -6.17
N ARG A 76 10.87 -17.11 -5.47
CA ARG A 76 9.74 -17.89 -6.01
C ARG A 76 8.52 -17.69 -5.10
N PRO A 77 7.30 -17.65 -5.65
CA PRO A 77 6.08 -17.42 -4.85
C PRO A 77 5.90 -18.42 -3.71
N GLU A 78 6.28 -19.70 -3.93
CA GLU A 78 6.14 -20.79 -2.95
C GLU A 78 7.00 -20.59 -1.69
N ILE A 79 8.04 -19.80 -1.78
CA ILE A 79 8.96 -19.48 -0.68
C ILE A 79 8.98 -17.98 -0.36
N ALA A 80 7.92 -17.24 -0.71
CA ALA A 80 7.81 -15.79 -0.55
C ALA A 80 8.09 -15.32 0.90
N ASP A 81 7.71 -16.10 1.91
CA ASP A 81 7.95 -15.78 3.31
C ASP A 81 9.44 -15.65 3.66
N GLN A 82 10.32 -16.41 3.01
CA GLN A 82 11.78 -16.31 3.22
C GLN A 82 12.34 -14.99 2.70
N TYR A 83 11.64 -14.34 1.76
CA TYR A 83 12.04 -13.05 1.17
C TYR A 83 11.42 -11.83 1.84
N ARG A 84 10.52 -12.03 2.81
CA ARG A 84 9.84 -10.92 3.50
C ARG A 84 10.81 -9.98 4.21
N GLU A 85 11.78 -10.52 4.95
CA GLU A 85 12.76 -9.69 5.66
C GLU A 85 13.72 -8.97 4.70
N PRO A 86 14.39 -9.65 3.74
CA PRO A 86 15.20 -8.98 2.72
C PRO A 86 14.42 -7.90 1.94
N ALA A 87 13.20 -8.19 1.51
CA ALA A 87 12.36 -7.24 0.79
C ALA A 87 11.98 -6.03 1.65
N THR A 88 11.71 -6.23 2.96
CA THR A 88 11.46 -5.13 3.89
C THR A 88 12.66 -4.21 4.03
N LYS A 89 13.88 -4.76 4.12
CA LYS A 89 15.12 -3.97 4.17
C LYS A 89 15.33 -3.15 2.89
N LEU A 90 15.04 -3.75 1.73
CA LEU A 90 15.12 -3.08 0.43
C LEU A 90 14.05 -1.99 0.29
N LEU A 91 12.80 -2.29 0.67
CA LEU A 91 11.71 -1.32 0.66
C LEU A 91 12.05 -0.07 1.47
N ASN A 92 12.56 -0.25 2.70
CA ASN A 92 12.97 0.87 3.54
C ASN A 92 14.07 1.70 2.87
N SER A 93 15.05 1.06 2.21
CA SER A 93 16.14 1.76 1.53
C SER A 93 15.69 2.47 0.27
N ILE A 94 14.77 1.87 -0.51
CA ILE A 94 14.12 2.53 -1.65
C ILE A 94 13.35 3.75 -1.16
N TYR A 95 12.60 3.60 -0.08
CA TYR A 95 11.83 4.70 0.51
C TYR A 95 12.75 5.83 1.01
N ASP A 96 13.85 5.49 1.72
CA ASP A 96 14.85 6.47 2.17
C ASP A 96 15.43 7.27 1.00
N GLU A 97 15.83 6.59 -0.08
CA GLU A 97 16.41 7.21 -1.26
C GLU A 97 15.38 8.04 -2.03
N THR A 98 14.12 7.57 -2.10
CA THR A 98 13.00 8.30 -2.70
C THR A 98 12.75 9.63 -1.98
N LEU A 99 12.69 9.61 -0.65
CA LEU A 99 12.50 10.81 0.16
C LEU A 99 13.67 11.80 0.00
N LYS A 100 14.90 11.30 0.08
CA LYS A 100 16.12 12.09 -0.03
C LYS A 100 16.21 12.84 -1.36
N ASN A 101 15.78 12.21 -2.45
CA ASN A 101 15.84 12.80 -3.80
C ASN A 101 14.55 13.50 -4.21
N HIS A 102 13.57 13.63 -3.33
CA HIS A 102 12.29 14.29 -3.61
C HIS A 102 11.57 13.72 -4.84
N PHE A 103 11.59 12.40 -5.02
CA PHE A 103 10.84 11.73 -6.08
C PHE A 103 9.39 11.52 -5.66
N GLU A 104 8.45 11.73 -6.57
CA GLU A 104 7.05 11.35 -6.34
C GLU A 104 6.91 9.83 -6.22
N PHE A 105 6.02 9.37 -5.35
CA PHE A 105 5.83 7.93 -5.15
C PHE A 105 4.41 7.53 -4.77
N VAL A 106 4.12 6.26 -5.02
CA VAL A 106 2.96 5.55 -4.51
C VAL A 106 3.44 4.39 -3.64
N MET A 107 3.21 4.46 -2.32
CA MET A 107 3.42 3.36 -1.39
C MET A 107 2.24 2.39 -1.49
N ASP A 108 2.40 1.31 -2.24
CA ASP A 108 1.34 0.31 -2.44
C ASP A 108 1.40 -0.76 -1.36
N GLY A 109 0.55 -0.64 -0.39
CA GLY A 109 0.47 -1.54 0.75
C GLY A 109 -0.89 -1.49 1.44
N THR A 110 -1.03 -2.21 2.54
CA THR A 110 -2.30 -2.25 3.30
C THR A 110 -2.51 -1.06 4.21
N PHE A 111 -1.47 -0.32 4.55
CA PHE A 111 -1.44 0.66 5.63
C PHE A 111 -1.62 0.05 7.03
N GLY A 112 -1.59 -1.27 7.14
CA GLY A 112 -1.70 -2.02 8.40
C GLY A 112 -0.38 -2.22 9.16
N SER A 113 0.75 -1.72 8.63
CA SER A 113 2.06 -1.84 9.26
C SER A 113 2.16 -0.94 10.50
N LYS A 114 2.89 -1.40 11.52
CA LYS A 114 3.25 -0.59 12.70
C LYS A 114 4.06 0.67 12.35
N ASN A 115 4.70 0.69 11.19
CA ASN A 115 5.49 1.82 10.72
C ASN A 115 4.68 2.80 9.83
N ALA A 116 3.37 2.57 9.59
CA ALA A 116 2.58 3.39 8.69
C ALA A 116 2.61 4.88 9.07
N ILE A 117 2.36 5.19 10.33
CA ILE A 117 2.38 6.58 10.82
C ILE A 117 3.78 7.19 10.75
N LYS A 118 4.81 6.45 11.17
CA LYS A 118 6.20 6.89 11.07
C LYS A 118 6.61 7.22 9.61
N ASN A 119 6.12 6.46 8.65
CA ASN A 119 6.38 6.75 7.24
C ASN A 119 5.69 8.05 6.79
N ILE A 120 4.47 8.32 7.25
CA ILE A 120 3.80 9.60 7.01
C ILE A 120 4.61 10.76 7.61
N GLU A 121 5.05 10.65 8.87
CA GLU A 121 5.89 11.67 9.54
C GLU A 121 7.17 11.95 8.74
N ARG A 122 7.84 10.90 8.28
CA ARG A 122 9.06 11.04 7.47
C ARG A 122 8.80 11.77 6.15
N ALA A 123 7.73 11.44 5.44
CA ALA A 123 7.35 12.15 4.21
C ALA A 123 7.02 13.63 4.49
N LEU A 124 6.29 13.93 5.58
CA LEU A 124 6.02 15.31 6.00
C LEU A 124 7.31 16.08 6.30
N HIS A 125 8.29 15.48 6.98
CA HIS A 125 9.59 16.09 7.25
C HIS A 125 10.39 16.39 5.98
N HIS A 126 10.20 15.60 4.91
CA HIS A 126 10.77 15.85 3.58
C HIS A 126 9.88 16.72 2.68
N ASN A 127 8.92 17.45 3.27
CA ASN A 127 8.05 18.42 2.61
C ASN A 127 7.12 17.85 1.52
N TYR A 128 6.73 16.57 1.61
CA TYR A 128 5.76 15.98 0.69
C TYR A 128 4.33 16.48 0.95
N SER A 129 3.57 16.64 -0.14
CA SER A 129 2.11 16.66 -0.10
C SER A 129 1.60 15.23 -0.11
N ILE A 130 0.77 14.86 0.85
CA ILE A 130 0.42 13.46 1.10
C ILE A 130 -1.07 13.22 0.89
N LYS A 131 -1.39 12.22 0.09
CA LYS A 131 -2.75 11.67 -0.04
C LYS A 131 -2.76 10.22 0.39
N ILE A 132 -3.63 9.88 1.33
CA ILE A 132 -3.93 8.49 1.66
C ILE A 132 -5.17 8.08 0.87
N ILE A 133 -5.11 7.00 0.11
CA ILE A 133 -6.26 6.44 -0.60
C ILE A 133 -6.65 5.14 0.08
N TYR A 134 -7.75 5.19 0.81
CA TYR A 134 -8.30 4.01 1.47
C TYR A 134 -9.36 3.37 0.58
N ILE A 135 -9.02 2.17 0.07
CA ILE A 135 -9.97 1.33 -0.66
C ILE A 135 -10.73 0.46 0.33
N GLN A 136 -11.97 0.84 0.57
CA GLN A 136 -12.89 0.14 1.44
C GLN A 136 -13.64 -0.93 0.64
N GLN A 137 -13.61 -2.15 1.14
CA GLN A 137 -14.34 -3.28 0.58
C GLN A 137 -14.92 -4.09 1.73
N ASP A 138 -16.06 -4.74 1.48
CA ASP A 138 -16.62 -5.72 2.41
C ASP A 138 -15.57 -6.78 2.76
N PRO A 139 -15.31 -7.06 4.05
CA PRO A 139 -14.21 -7.95 4.44
C PRO A 139 -14.39 -9.40 3.97
N LYS A 140 -15.62 -9.92 3.89
CA LYS A 140 -15.89 -11.25 3.36
C LYS A 140 -15.60 -11.32 1.86
N LEU A 141 -15.98 -10.28 1.14
CA LEU A 141 -15.69 -10.16 -0.28
C LEU A 141 -14.19 -9.99 -0.56
N ALA A 142 -13.51 -9.14 0.21
CA ALA A 142 -12.06 -8.96 0.12
C ALA A 142 -11.31 -10.27 0.41
N TRP A 143 -11.77 -11.05 1.38
CA TRP A 143 -11.23 -12.38 1.68
C TRP A 143 -11.42 -13.35 0.52
N LYS A 144 -12.60 -13.38 -0.08
CA LYS A 144 -12.87 -14.20 -1.27
C LYS A 144 -11.92 -13.87 -2.43
N PHE A 145 -11.66 -12.59 -2.69
CA PHE A 145 -10.69 -12.16 -3.71
C PHE A 145 -9.24 -12.52 -3.32
N THR A 146 -8.90 -12.46 -2.03
CA THR A 146 -7.60 -12.88 -1.53
C THR A 146 -7.36 -14.36 -1.80
N LEU A 147 -8.34 -15.23 -1.51
CA LEU A 147 -8.27 -16.67 -1.78
C LEU A 147 -8.21 -16.98 -3.30
N ALA A 148 -8.96 -16.23 -4.11
CA ALA A 148 -8.90 -16.39 -5.57
C ALA A 148 -7.51 -16.03 -6.12
N ARG A 149 -6.90 -14.98 -5.58
CA ARG A 149 -5.54 -14.53 -5.94
C ARG A 149 -4.47 -15.55 -5.51
N GLU A 150 -4.63 -16.16 -4.32
CA GLU A 150 -3.74 -17.22 -3.82
C GLU A 150 -3.62 -18.39 -4.82
N LYS A 151 -4.74 -18.82 -5.39
CA LYS A 151 -4.77 -19.92 -6.39
C LYS A 151 -3.96 -19.59 -7.64
N VAL A 152 -3.86 -18.32 -8.00
CA VAL A 152 -3.16 -17.86 -9.22
C VAL A 152 -1.70 -17.51 -8.93
N GLU A 153 -1.43 -16.88 -7.78
CA GLU A 153 -0.12 -16.34 -7.43
C GLU A 153 0.69 -17.26 -6.50
N HIS A 154 0.09 -18.35 -6.01
CA HIS A 154 0.68 -19.28 -5.05
C HIS A 154 1.22 -18.64 -3.76
N ARG A 155 0.58 -17.54 -3.35
CA ARG A 155 0.92 -16.77 -2.15
C ARG A 155 -0.23 -16.79 -1.19
N SER A 156 -0.04 -17.45 -0.05
CA SER A 156 -1.09 -17.54 0.96
C SER A 156 -1.04 -16.36 1.95
N ILE A 157 -2.22 -15.91 2.34
CA ILE A 157 -2.41 -15.06 3.51
C ILE A 157 -3.32 -15.85 4.45
N ASN A 158 -2.82 -16.16 5.66
CA ASN A 158 -3.68 -16.83 6.61
C ASN A 158 -4.78 -15.88 7.13
N ILE A 159 -5.92 -16.44 7.50
CA ILE A 159 -7.09 -15.66 7.95
C ILE A 159 -6.80 -14.79 9.18
N ASN A 160 -5.93 -15.23 10.08
CA ASN A 160 -5.54 -14.43 11.25
C ASN A 160 -4.80 -13.15 10.82
N GLY A 161 -3.86 -13.27 9.87
CA GLY A 161 -3.16 -12.11 9.29
C GLY A 161 -4.11 -11.15 8.57
N PHE A 162 -5.14 -11.67 7.90
CA PHE A 162 -6.17 -10.87 7.27
C PHE A 162 -7.00 -10.09 8.30
N ILE A 163 -7.45 -10.77 9.38
CA ILE A 163 -8.19 -10.16 10.49
C ILE A 163 -7.36 -9.09 11.20
N GLU A 164 -6.08 -9.38 11.49
CA GLU A 164 -5.17 -8.38 12.06
C GLU A 164 -5.01 -7.16 11.13
N ALA A 165 -4.89 -7.37 9.82
CA ALA A 165 -4.82 -6.28 8.87
C ALA A 165 -6.07 -5.38 8.93
N TYR A 166 -7.27 -5.95 9.03
CA TYR A 166 -8.52 -5.19 9.15
C TYR A 166 -8.48 -4.18 10.30
N PHE A 167 -8.13 -4.65 11.52
CA PHE A 167 -8.09 -3.78 12.70
C PHE A 167 -6.91 -2.79 12.66
N ASN A 168 -5.75 -3.24 12.20
CA ASN A 168 -4.55 -2.38 12.14
C ASN A 168 -4.70 -1.25 11.12
N ILE A 169 -5.35 -1.49 9.97
CA ILE A 169 -5.65 -0.45 8.98
C ILE A 169 -6.53 0.63 9.60
N SER A 170 -7.66 0.25 10.18
CA SER A 170 -8.59 1.18 10.82
C SER A 170 -7.90 1.98 11.95
N ALA A 171 -7.15 1.29 12.82
CA ALA A 171 -6.43 1.94 13.91
C ALA A 171 -5.37 2.94 13.41
N ASN A 172 -4.64 2.61 12.32
CA ASN A 172 -3.65 3.52 11.75
C ASN A 172 -4.31 4.72 11.05
N LEU A 173 -5.42 4.52 10.35
CA LEU A 173 -6.15 5.62 9.73
C LEU A 173 -6.71 6.59 10.79
N ILE A 174 -7.26 6.09 11.89
CA ILE A 174 -7.72 6.94 13.02
C ILE A 174 -6.56 7.73 13.63
N LYS A 175 -5.39 7.11 13.78
CA LYS A 175 -4.17 7.79 14.29
C LYS A 175 -3.69 8.94 13.40
N LEU A 176 -4.15 9.05 12.16
CA LEU A 176 -3.80 10.17 11.29
C LEU A 176 -4.59 11.45 11.59
N GLU A 177 -5.69 11.39 12.33
CA GLU A 177 -6.56 12.54 12.54
C GLU A 177 -5.83 13.80 13.09
N PRO A 178 -4.90 13.70 14.05
CA PRO A 178 -4.10 14.84 14.48
C PRO A 178 -3.25 15.46 13.37
N PHE A 179 -2.72 14.65 12.46
CA PHE A 179 -1.92 15.12 11.31
C PHE A 179 -2.81 15.82 10.28
N LEU A 180 -3.99 15.28 10.01
CA LEU A 180 -4.97 15.87 9.09
C LEU A 180 -5.45 17.24 9.55
N LYS A 181 -5.58 17.44 10.86
CA LYS A 181 -5.94 18.73 11.47
C LYS A 181 -4.78 19.71 11.46
N LYS A 182 -3.55 19.21 11.62
CA LYS A 182 -2.34 20.03 11.77
C LYS A 182 -1.75 20.49 10.43
N TYR A 183 -1.82 19.66 9.39
CA TYR A 183 -1.13 19.90 8.12
C TYR A 183 -2.12 19.95 6.95
N ASP A 184 -2.19 21.08 6.25
CA ASP A 184 -3.07 21.25 5.08
C ASP A 184 -2.68 20.33 3.92
N LYS A 185 -1.41 19.96 3.83
CA LYS A 185 -0.84 19.14 2.77
C LYS A 185 -1.04 17.61 2.95
N ILE A 186 -1.85 17.17 3.91
CA ILE A 186 -2.24 15.77 4.08
C ILE A 186 -3.76 15.61 4.01
N SER A 187 -4.26 14.60 3.30
CA SER A 187 -5.69 14.27 3.21
C SER A 187 -5.91 12.77 3.03
N ILE A 188 -7.13 12.31 3.31
CA ILE A 188 -7.58 10.94 3.04
C ILE A 188 -8.72 10.99 2.03
N ASP A 189 -8.64 10.12 1.03
CA ASP A 189 -9.77 9.78 0.17
C ASP A 189 -10.26 8.38 0.53
N ILE A 190 -11.57 8.20 0.72
CA ILE A 190 -12.19 6.89 0.92
C ILE A 190 -12.92 6.50 -0.36
N ILE A 191 -12.55 5.35 -0.91
CA ILE A 191 -13.15 4.79 -2.12
C ILE A 191 -13.79 3.46 -1.75
N THR A 192 -15.09 3.35 -1.95
CA THR A 192 -15.82 2.08 -1.79
C THR A 192 -15.94 1.40 -3.15
N LYS A 193 -15.62 0.11 -3.18
CA LYS A 193 -15.76 -0.74 -4.37
C LYS A 193 -17.06 -1.50 -4.36
N ASN A 194 -17.63 -1.74 -5.54
CA ASN A 194 -18.80 -2.59 -5.70
C ASN A 194 -18.49 -4.09 -5.44
N ASN A 195 -19.54 -4.92 -5.45
CA ASN A 195 -19.45 -6.34 -5.11
C ASN A 195 -18.56 -7.17 -6.05
N ASN A 196 -18.28 -6.73 -7.26
CA ASN A 196 -17.35 -7.41 -8.18
C ASN A 196 -15.93 -6.83 -8.14
N ASN A 197 -15.68 -5.84 -7.27
CA ASN A 197 -14.39 -5.16 -7.04
C ASN A 197 -13.81 -4.45 -8.29
N LYS A 198 -14.61 -4.20 -9.30
CA LYS A 198 -14.18 -3.57 -10.56
C LYS A 198 -14.49 -2.08 -10.62
N GLU A 199 -15.65 -1.68 -10.11
CA GLU A 199 -16.16 -0.32 -10.21
C GLU A 199 -16.11 0.40 -8.86
N ILE A 200 -15.98 1.69 -8.92
CA ILE A 200 -16.10 2.56 -7.74
C ILE A 200 -17.58 2.81 -7.51
N ASP A 201 -18.05 2.43 -6.32
CA ASP A 201 -19.42 2.67 -5.87
C ASP A 201 -19.57 4.07 -5.26
N SER A 202 -18.59 4.48 -4.46
CA SER A 202 -18.55 5.83 -3.90
C SER A 202 -17.13 6.33 -3.71
N TRP A 203 -16.96 7.66 -3.74
CA TRP A 203 -15.70 8.33 -3.48
C TRP A 203 -15.94 9.55 -2.58
N LEU A 204 -15.34 9.52 -1.39
CA LEU A 204 -15.33 10.61 -0.42
C LEU A 204 -13.92 11.24 -0.41
N PRO A 205 -13.71 12.36 -1.11
CA PRO A 205 -12.39 12.95 -1.24
C PRO A 205 -12.06 13.92 -0.09
N ASN A 206 -10.76 14.11 0.15
CA ASN A 206 -10.19 15.16 1.00
C ASN A 206 -10.73 15.21 2.44
N ILE A 207 -10.94 14.05 3.05
CA ILE A 207 -11.40 13.94 4.44
C ILE A 207 -10.29 14.45 5.37
N LYS A 208 -10.65 15.32 6.32
CA LYS A 208 -9.74 15.92 7.31
C LYS A 208 -10.08 15.57 8.76
N SER A 209 -11.29 15.09 9.04
CA SER A 209 -11.77 14.77 10.39
C SER A 209 -12.90 13.75 10.35
N GLY A 210 -13.27 13.22 11.51
CA GLY A 210 -14.35 12.24 11.65
C GLY A 210 -14.01 10.86 11.12
N ILE A 211 -12.73 10.52 11.05
CA ILE A 211 -12.26 9.23 10.54
C ILE A 211 -12.77 8.09 11.40
N ASP A 212 -12.79 8.25 12.71
CA ASP A 212 -13.30 7.27 13.69
C ASP A 212 -14.78 6.95 13.46
N ILE A 213 -15.59 7.94 13.07
CA ILE A 213 -17.02 7.77 12.75
C ILE A 213 -17.16 7.00 11.43
N LEU A 214 -16.40 7.40 10.39
CA LEU A 214 -16.45 6.79 9.06
C LEU A 214 -15.94 5.34 9.05
N LEU A 215 -14.99 5.00 9.94
CA LEU A 215 -14.39 3.67 10.06
C LEU A 215 -14.95 2.85 11.23
N LYS A 216 -16.00 3.34 11.88
CA LYS A 216 -16.62 2.62 12.98
C LYS A 216 -17.06 1.23 12.52
N THR A 217 -16.53 0.21 13.18
CA THR A 217 -16.91 -1.19 12.93
C THR A 217 -17.72 -1.77 14.09
N SER A 218 -18.68 -2.62 13.77
CA SER A 218 -19.41 -3.44 14.75
C SER A 218 -18.71 -4.77 15.05
N TYR A 219 -17.63 -5.09 14.31
CA TYR A 219 -16.91 -6.34 14.47
C TYR A 219 -15.86 -6.27 15.58
N ASN A 220 -15.72 -7.36 16.34
CA ASN A 220 -14.49 -7.77 17.02
C ASN A 220 -13.84 -8.92 16.24
N LYS A 221 -12.67 -9.41 16.68
CA LYS A 221 -11.93 -10.45 15.94
C LYS A 221 -12.73 -11.74 15.73
N ASN A 222 -13.50 -12.16 16.74
CA ASN A 222 -14.29 -13.39 16.67
C ASN A 222 -15.52 -13.23 15.76
N THR A 223 -16.23 -12.11 15.87
CA THR A 223 -17.41 -11.84 15.03
C THR A 223 -17.02 -11.58 13.58
N LEU A 224 -15.86 -10.93 13.32
CA LEU A 224 -15.34 -10.75 11.99
C LEU A 224 -14.96 -12.10 11.37
N ARG A 225 -14.27 -12.96 12.14
CA ARG A 225 -13.94 -14.30 11.67
C ARG A 225 -15.16 -15.10 11.26
N LYS A 226 -16.18 -15.14 12.14
CA LYS A 226 -17.45 -15.82 11.83
C LYS A 226 -18.08 -15.28 10.55
N TYR A 227 -18.15 -13.95 10.39
CA TYR A 227 -18.69 -13.31 9.19
C TYR A 227 -17.96 -13.69 7.90
N ILE A 228 -16.65 -13.86 7.97
CA ILE A 228 -15.82 -14.23 6.82
C ILE A 228 -15.96 -15.71 6.47
N ASP A 229 -16.10 -16.59 7.48
CA ASP A 229 -16.17 -18.04 7.32
C ASP A 229 -17.60 -18.50 6.86
N ASP A 230 -18.68 -17.75 7.19
CA ASP A 230 -20.05 -17.99 6.73
C ASP A 230 -20.23 -17.76 5.22
#